data_8294280e55c54b73a11b7a73a184d41f
#
_entry.id   8294280e55c54b73a11b7a73a184d41f
#
_cell.length_a   1.000
_cell.length_b   1.000
_cell.length_c   1.000
_cell.angle_alpha   90.00
_cell.angle_beta   90.00
_cell.angle_gamma   90.00
#
_symmetry.space_group_name_H-M   'P 1'
#
loop_
_entity.id
_entity.type
_entity.pdbx_description
1 polymer ?
#
loop_
_entity_poly.entity_id
_entity_poly.type
_entity_poly.pdbx_seq_one_letter_code
_entity_poly.pdbx_strand_id
1 'polypeptide(L)'
;MDNIVLSQLKESFYREEEKVKIQQKKEEEMFWKTKGFKTWEEIVSYLKKTNKTLYNYGDTLKWNSDKNMIEHHYQRSDGNDCNFWYETEFLSEDEFISHHKNIEEKYSNVCRNIYGYINNWTK
;
A
#
# COMPACT_ATOMS: atom_id res chain seq x y z
N MET A 1 44.19 0.06 27.48
CA MET A 1 44.23 -0.34 26.07
C MET A 1 42.98 -1.04 25.61
N ASP A 2 42.50 -1.98 26.38
CA ASP A 2 41.30 -2.75 26.01
C ASP A 2 40.04 -1.93 25.87
N ASN A 3 39.90 -0.83 26.62
CA ASN A 3 38.78 0.06 26.56
C ASN A 3 38.65 0.87 25.25
N ILE A 4 39.79 1.17 24.64
CA ILE A 4 39.83 1.89 23.36
C ILE A 4 39.39 0.98 22.21
N VAL A 5 39.87 -0.27 22.22
CA VAL A 5 39.50 -1.27 21.20
C VAL A 5 38.02 -1.62 21.31
N LEU A 6 37.49 -1.81 22.51
CA LEU A 6 36.08 -2.06 22.74
C LEU A 6 35.21 -0.90 22.29
N SER A 7 35.61 0.33 22.55
CA SER A 7 34.92 1.54 22.13
C SER A 7 34.85 1.64 20.61
N GLN A 8 35.98 1.35 19.92
CA GLN A 8 36.03 1.36 18.45
C GLN A 8 35.19 0.25 17.84
N LEU A 9 35.15 -0.93 18.44
CA LEU A 9 34.29 -2.04 17.98
C LEU A 9 32.83 -1.71 18.14
N LYS A 10 32.45 -1.11 19.26
CA LYS A 10 31.07 -0.64 19.48
C LYS A 10 30.64 0.43 18.48
N GLU A 11 31.48 1.41 18.21
CA GLU A 11 31.21 2.43 17.20
C GLU A 11 31.05 1.83 15.81
N SER A 12 31.92 0.89 15.43
CA SER A 12 31.84 0.19 14.15
C SER A 12 30.53 -0.58 14.03
N PHE A 13 30.13 -1.28 15.07
CA PHE A 13 28.88 -2.04 15.13
C PHE A 13 27.65 -1.14 14.99
N TYR A 14 27.61 -0.03 15.71
CA TYR A 14 26.51 0.95 15.62
C TYR A 14 26.42 1.61 14.25
N ARG A 15 27.55 1.89 13.62
CA ARG A 15 27.60 2.45 12.26
C ARG A 15 27.03 1.48 11.23
N GLU A 16 27.32 0.20 11.37
CA GLU A 16 26.77 -0.84 10.48
C GLU A 16 25.28 -1.01 10.66
N GLU A 17 24.77 -1.03 11.89
CA GLU A 17 23.34 -1.07 12.17
C GLU A 17 22.63 0.14 11.58
N GLU A 18 23.18 1.31 11.74
CA GLU A 18 22.64 2.55 11.18
C GLU A 18 22.59 2.50 9.65
N LYS A 19 23.66 2.00 9.02
CA LYS A 19 23.72 1.83 7.57
C LYS A 19 22.64 0.88 7.06
N VAL A 20 22.43 -0.23 7.74
CA VAL A 20 21.39 -1.20 7.38
C VAL A 20 20.01 -0.59 7.50
N LYS A 21 19.72 0.13 8.58
CA LYS A 21 18.44 0.83 8.76
C LYS A 21 18.19 1.88 7.69
N ILE A 22 19.19 2.67 7.36
CA ILE A 22 19.10 3.68 6.31
C ILE A 22 18.85 3.03 4.95
N GLN A 23 19.56 1.94 4.66
CA GLN A 23 19.39 1.21 3.41
C GLN A 23 18.01 0.61 3.28
N GLN A 24 17.51 -0.05 4.32
CA GLN A 24 16.15 -0.60 4.35
C GLN A 24 15.09 0.48 4.14
N LYS A 25 15.26 1.62 4.79
CA LYS A 25 14.34 2.75 4.64
C LYS A 25 14.36 3.32 3.23
N LYS A 26 15.55 3.44 2.62
CA LYS A 26 15.69 3.89 1.23
C LYS A 26 15.04 2.91 0.25
N GLU A 27 15.24 1.63 0.42
CA GLU A 27 14.63 0.59 -0.41
C GLU A 27 13.11 0.62 -0.31
N GLU A 28 12.58 0.76 0.90
CA GLU A 28 11.15 0.90 1.13
C GLU A 28 10.59 2.16 0.48
N GLU A 29 11.24 3.30 0.66
CA GLU A 29 10.85 4.56 0.03
C GLU A 29 10.89 4.49 -1.49
N MET A 30 11.93 3.89 -2.07
CA MET A 30 12.03 3.69 -3.50
C MET A 30 10.93 2.79 -4.04
N PHE A 31 10.64 1.70 -3.34
CA PHE A 31 9.55 0.80 -3.72
C PHE A 31 8.21 1.54 -3.80
N TRP A 32 7.90 2.34 -2.79
CA TRP A 32 6.62 3.07 -2.74
C TRP A 32 6.55 4.27 -3.66
N LYS A 33 7.67 4.94 -3.92
CA LYS A 33 7.70 6.12 -4.78
C LYS A 33 7.77 5.80 -6.26
N THR A 34 8.54 4.78 -6.64
CA THR A 34 8.86 4.51 -8.04
C THR A 34 8.11 3.37 -8.66
N LYS A 35 7.71 2.38 -7.88
CA LYS A 35 7.12 1.15 -8.41
C LYS A 35 5.71 0.89 -7.94
N GLY A 36 5.33 1.37 -6.75
CA GLY A 36 4.04 1.03 -6.18
C GLY A 36 3.81 -0.48 -6.21
N PHE A 37 2.57 -0.88 -6.20
CA PHE A 37 2.21 -2.27 -6.42
C PHE A 37 2.19 -2.58 -7.92
N LYS A 38 2.70 -3.73 -8.31
CA LYS A 38 2.72 -4.17 -9.71
C LYS A 38 1.46 -4.92 -10.09
N THR A 39 0.90 -5.67 -9.15
CA THR A 39 -0.28 -6.51 -9.38
C THR A 39 -1.28 -6.33 -8.26
N TRP A 40 -2.53 -6.64 -8.54
CA TRP A 40 -3.59 -6.62 -7.54
C TRP A 40 -3.38 -7.69 -6.46
N GLU A 41 -2.77 -8.81 -6.83
CA GLU A 41 -2.37 -9.87 -5.91
C GLU A 41 -1.35 -9.36 -4.87
N GLU A 42 -0.44 -8.49 -5.27
CA GLU A 42 0.52 -7.85 -4.36
C GLU A 42 -0.19 -6.96 -3.33
N ILE A 43 -1.22 -6.22 -3.74
CA ILE A 43 -2.04 -5.42 -2.83
C ILE A 43 -2.71 -6.31 -1.79
N VAL A 44 -3.34 -7.38 -2.22
CA VAL A 44 -3.99 -8.33 -1.31
C VAL A 44 -2.99 -8.93 -0.32
N SER A 45 -1.85 -9.36 -0.81
CA SER A 45 -0.77 -9.91 0.03
C SER A 45 -0.28 -8.89 1.06
N TYR A 46 -0.09 -7.64 0.66
CA TYR A 46 0.30 -6.56 1.56
C TYR A 46 -0.72 -6.33 2.67
N LEU A 47 -2.00 -6.24 2.32
CA LEU A 47 -3.08 -6.02 3.28
C LEU A 47 -3.16 -7.16 4.31
N LYS A 48 -3.04 -8.40 3.85
CA LYS A 48 -3.05 -9.58 4.72
C LYS A 48 -1.85 -9.63 5.68
N LYS A 49 -0.66 -9.35 5.18
CA LYS A 49 0.59 -9.47 5.94
C LYS A 49 0.77 -8.36 6.96
N THR A 50 0.37 -7.15 6.62
CA THR A 50 0.68 -5.98 7.44
C THR A 50 -0.50 -5.48 8.28
N ASN A 51 -1.74 -5.82 7.90
CA ASN A 51 -2.97 -5.25 8.46
C ASN A 51 -3.01 -3.72 8.38
N LYS A 52 -2.25 -3.13 7.47
CA LYS A 52 -2.22 -1.68 7.26
C LYS A 52 -3.24 -1.27 6.22
N THR A 53 -3.71 -0.05 6.31
CA THR A 53 -4.68 0.54 5.39
C THR A 53 -3.96 1.15 4.19
N LEU A 54 -4.49 0.93 2.99
CA LEU A 54 -4.09 1.63 1.78
C LEU A 54 -5.08 2.72 1.46
N TYR A 55 -4.60 3.79 0.83
CA TYR A 55 -5.37 4.98 0.52
C TYR A 55 -5.33 5.29 -0.97
N ASN A 56 -6.47 5.70 -1.52
CA ASN A 56 -6.59 6.22 -2.87
C ASN A 56 -7.57 7.39 -2.81
N TYR A 57 -7.05 8.60 -2.62
CA TYR A 57 -7.84 9.81 -2.36
C TYR A 57 -8.73 9.62 -1.13
N GLY A 58 -10.04 9.59 -1.27
CA GLY A 58 -10.97 9.34 -0.17
C GLY A 58 -11.27 7.87 0.11
N ASP A 59 -10.79 6.97 -0.74
CA ASP A 59 -11.04 5.55 -0.63
C ASP A 59 -9.99 4.85 0.22
N THR A 60 -10.37 3.83 0.95
CA THR A 60 -9.45 3.02 1.75
C THR A 60 -9.67 1.53 1.54
N LEU A 61 -8.59 0.77 1.64
CA LEU A 61 -8.61 -0.68 1.61
C LEU A 61 -7.91 -1.21 2.86
N LYS A 62 -8.52 -2.20 3.50
CA LYS A 62 -7.89 -2.94 4.58
C LYS A 62 -8.35 -4.40 4.58
N TRP A 63 -7.57 -5.25 5.25
CA TRP A 63 -7.93 -6.65 5.42
C TRP A 63 -8.81 -6.82 6.66
N ASN A 64 -9.95 -7.49 6.50
CA ASN A 64 -10.81 -7.88 7.60
C ASN A 64 -10.59 -9.36 7.90
N SER A 65 -9.87 -9.66 8.98
CA SER A 65 -9.54 -11.04 9.36
C SER A 65 -10.74 -11.84 9.86
N ASP A 66 -11.72 -11.17 10.44
CA ASP A 66 -12.93 -11.84 10.94
C ASP A 66 -13.79 -12.39 9.80
N LYS A 67 -13.90 -11.64 8.73
CA LYS A 67 -14.66 -12.03 7.54
C LYS A 67 -13.82 -12.71 6.48
N ASN A 68 -12.49 -12.65 6.62
CA ASN A 68 -11.54 -13.14 5.62
C ASN A 68 -11.77 -12.51 4.25
N MET A 69 -11.99 -11.20 4.26
CA MET A 69 -12.32 -10.38 3.08
C MET A 69 -11.59 -9.05 3.11
N ILE A 70 -11.52 -8.42 1.95
CA ILE A 70 -11.03 -7.04 1.82
C ILE A 70 -12.18 -6.10 2.12
N GLU A 71 -11.93 -5.14 3.00
CA GLU A 71 -12.87 -4.11 3.37
C GLU A 71 -12.53 -2.84 2.60
N HIS A 72 -13.43 -2.43 1.73
CA HIS A 72 -13.28 -1.25 0.88
C HIS A 72 -14.27 -0.17 1.33
N HIS A 73 -13.73 0.94 1.82
CA HIS A 73 -14.49 2.14 2.13
C HIS A 73 -14.33 3.13 0.99
N TYR A 74 -15.42 3.61 0.45
CA TYR A 74 -15.39 4.53 -0.68
C TYR A 74 -16.39 5.66 -0.52
N GLN A 75 -16.04 6.78 -1.11
CA GLN A 75 -16.85 7.99 -1.09
C GLN A 75 -17.83 7.99 -2.27
N ARG A 76 -19.08 8.28 -1.98
CA ARG A 76 -20.11 8.50 -2.99
C ARG A 76 -20.65 9.91 -2.91
N SER A 77 -21.14 10.39 -4.05
CA SER A 77 -21.77 11.71 -4.18
C SER A 77 -22.99 11.59 -5.08
N ASP A 78 -23.98 12.42 -4.82
CA ASP A 78 -25.17 12.56 -5.68
C ASP A 78 -24.98 13.57 -6.82
N GLY A 79 -23.74 14.04 -7.02
CA GLY A 79 -23.41 15.07 -8.00
C GLY A 79 -23.47 16.49 -7.45
N ASN A 80 -23.83 16.66 -6.19
CA ASN A 80 -23.83 17.95 -5.50
C ASN A 80 -22.61 18.07 -4.62
N ASP A 81 -21.80 19.12 -4.78
CA ASP A 81 -20.51 19.29 -4.09
C ASP A 81 -20.61 19.25 -2.56
N CYS A 82 -21.79 19.50 -2.01
CA CYS A 82 -22.02 19.48 -0.56
C CYS A 82 -22.61 18.17 -0.05
N ASN A 83 -22.89 17.23 -0.92
CA ASN A 83 -23.64 16.02 -0.55
C ASN A 83 -22.84 14.76 -0.92
N PHE A 84 -22.04 14.29 0.02
CA PHE A 84 -21.30 13.07 -0.13
C PHE A 84 -21.38 12.23 1.15
N TRP A 85 -21.22 10.92 0.97
CA TRP A 85 -21.24 9.95 2.07
C TRP A 85 -20.27 8.82 1.79
N TYR A 86 -19.99 8.01 2.80
CA TYR A 86 -19.11 6.87 2.69
C TYR A 86 -19.91 5.58 2.72
N GLU A 87 -19.53 4.64 1.87
CA GLU A 87 -20.06 3.29 1.86
C GLU A 87 -18.94 2.29 2.06
N THR A 88 -19.30 1.11 2.55
CA THR A 88 -18.35 0.02 2.78
C THR A 88 -18.83 -1.22 2.03
N GLU A 89 -17.92 -1.87 1.32
CA GLU A 89 -18.16 -3.17 0.72
C GLU A 89 -17.11 -4.16 1.17
N PHE A 90 -17.48 -5.43 1.18
CA PHE A 90 -16.58 -6.54 1.51
C PHE A 90 -16.43 -7.41 0.28
N LEU A 91 -15.18 -7.64 -0.12
CA LEU A 91 -14.85 -8.42 -1.31
C LEU A 91 -13.94 -9.57 -0.94
N SER A 92 -14.20 -10.75 -1.51
CA SER A 92 -13.22 -11.83 -1.47
C SER A 92 -11.99 -11.44 -2.30
N GLU A 93 -10.88 -12.15 -2.10
CA GLU A 93 -9.66 -11.91 -2.87
C GLU A 93 -9.93 -12.00 -4.37
N ASP A 94 -10.62 -13.05 -4.79
CA ASP A 94 -10.91 -13.30 -6.20
C ASP A 94 -11.83 -12.23 -6.79
N GLU A 95 -12.86 -11.82 -6.06
CA GLU A 95 -13.76 -10.74 -6.48
C GLU A 95 -13.02 -9.42 -6.64
N PHE A 96 -12.18 -9.09 -5.68
CA PHE A 96 -11.38 -7.87 -5.69
C PHE A 96 -10.43 -7.84 -6.89
N ILE A 97 -9.67 -8.91 -7.08
CA ILE A 97 -8.70 -9.03 -8.17
C ILE A 97 -9.40 -8.97 -9.53
N SER A 98 -10.45 -9.75 -9.71
CA SER A 98 -11.22 -9.79 -10.97
C SER A 98 -11.84 -8.45 -11.30
N HIS A 99 -12.43 -7.79 -10.31
CA HIS A 99 -13.07 -6.49 -10.49
C HIS A 99 -12.08 -5.43 -10.97
N HIS A 100 -10.92 -5.35 -10.32
CA HIS A 100 -9.90 -4.36 -10.66
C HIS A 100 -9.18 -4.66 -11.97
N LYS A 101 -8.92 -5.91 -12.27
CA LYS A 101 -8.37 -6.31 -13.58
C LYS A 101 -9.32 -5.96 -14.73
N ASN A 102 -10.61 -6.15 -14.54
CA ASN A 102 -11.61 -5.78 -15.54
C ASN A 102 -11.66 -4.26 -15.75
N ILE A 103 -11.57 -3.48 -14.70
CA ILE A 103 -11.53 -2.02 -14.80
C ILE A 103 -10.27 -1.56 -15.55
N GLU A 104 -9.10 -2.09 -15.22
CA GLU A 104 -7.85 -1.77 -15.89
C GLU A 104 -7.91 -2.12 -17.37
N GLU A 105 -8.39 -3.29 -17.72
CA GLU A 105 -8.52 -3.73 -19.10
C GLU A 105 -9.46 -2.81 -19.88
N LYS A 106 -10.59 -2.45 -19.30
CA LYS A 106 -11.60 -1.60 -19.94
C LYS A 106 -11.09 -0.18 -20.19
N TYR A 107 -10.29 0.38 -19.30
CA TYR A 107 -9.86 1.78 -19.35
C TYR A 107 -8.40 1.99 -19.73
N SER A 108 -7.63 0.93 -19.91
CA SER A 108 -6.19 1.01 -20.20
C SER A 108 -5.87 1.82 -21.45
N ASN A 109 -6.75 1.80 -22.44
CA ASN A 109 -6.56 2.49 -23.74
C ASN A 109 -7.10 3.92 -23.73
N VAL A 110 -7.88 4.32 -22.74
CA VAL A 110 -8.61 5.59 -22.75
C VAL A 110 -7.97 6.61 -21.81
N CYS A 111 -7.48 6.19 -20.65
CA CYS A 111 -6.98 7.11 -19.65
C CYS A 111 -5.99 6.45 -18.72
N ARG A 112 -4.72 6.80 -18.85
CA ARG A 112 -3.64 6.22 -18.04
C ARG A 112 -3.60 6.70 -16.58
N ASN A 113 -4.37 7.71 -16.23
CA ASN A 113 -4.35 8.35 -14.91
C ASN A 113 -5.70 8.31 -14.20
N ILE A 114 -6.48 7.27 -14.44
CA ILE A 114 -7.79 7.13 -13.79
C ILE A 114 -7.63 6.58 -12.37
N TYR A 115 -8.59 6.94 -11.53
CA TYR A 115 -8.78 6.50 -10.14
C TYR A 115 -8.92 4.99 -9.98
N GLY A 116 -8.73 4.14 -10.76
CA GLY A 116 -8.79 2.69 -10.60
C GLY A 116 -7.44 2.03 -10.81
N TYR A 117 -6.42 2.79 -11.18
CA TYR A 117 -5.12 2.21 -11.43
C TYR A 117 -4.43 1.79 -10.13
N ILE A 118 -3.74 0.68 -10.22
CA ILE A 118 -2.99 0.11 -9.10
C ILE A 118 -2.01 1.10 -8.48
N ASN A 119 -1.43 1.98 -9.29
CA ASN A 119 -0.46 2.99 -8.84
C ASN A 119 -1.05 4.08 -7.94
N ASN A 120 -2.37 4.22 -7.94
CA ASN A 120 -3.06 5.21 -7.11
C ASN A 120 -3.21 4.77 -5.66
N TRP A 121 -3.03 3.49 -5.38
CA TRP A 121 -3.12 2.97 -4.01
C TRP A 121 -1.80 3.15 -3.28
N THR A 122 -1.83 3.93 -2.21
CA THR A 122 -0.65 4.31 -1.41
C THR A 122 -0.87 4.03 0.07
N LYS A 123 0.24 3.92 0.76
CA LYS A 123 0.22 3.77 2.23
C LYS A 123 -0.35 4.97 2.96
#